data_db7618944e52b77e282e3d98a10dd557
#
_entry.id   db7618944e52b77e282e3d98a10dd557
#
_cell.length_a   1.000
_cell.length_b   1.000
_cell.length_c   1.000
_cell.angle_alpha   90.00
_cell.angle_beta   90.00
_cell.angle_gamma   90.00
#
_symmetry.space_group_name_H-M   'P 1'
#
loop_
_entity.id
_entity.type
_entity.pdbx_description
1 polymer ?
#
loop_
_entity_poly.entity_id
_entity_poly.type
_entity_poly.pdbx_seq_one_letter_code
_entity_poly.pdbx_strand_id
1 'polypeptide(L)'
;MLEPAMKISMGVACGLLVWTTAASAQTAPANAAGDAIRPLTIITRPQAATPQEYQSAEMLAEAWKELGLQVTLRPMPTTQQTQVVWYDRKSWDATMWSMVGRPERSDPDEFTFNLFNSAYAASGYDFIGYDNPAYDKLALEQRGELDITKRQALIRASQELINHDQPYGFLVYPNNLEAMNVALFDEKTAVTQAGLGIRNFWTWLSLTPTGSQHDIILNSTAASGVLNPFYIPGAQGSWVTELIWDRLMRVGPDGLPKPWAAETVTRPTPTTVELTLRDGMTFHDGSPVTVDDVIFSLETPGVGDKAPMYKPFVANIANIEATGPKSLRITLKRPDAAFLVTTLSKLNIAPKKVWDPILQSIKDKPDNLETQQEAKPLGSGPYRFVSARLSEEIVLEANPDYWAKPKAGRWIMRVMPNIEATMGALKRGEINFLADYTGDPQLLKDLVKSTPSIHMVEAPDIGFIFLAYNERRPPFNDVAFRQAMSAAIDREGIVADAWGGQAEPANSAISPALPFWHDEGIEKRVPGGDLEGAKKILKDAGYVVIDGKLHYPAGVKETTAPFQ
;
A
#
# COMPACT_ATOMS: atom_id res chain seq x y z
N MET A 1 54.84 -58.22 46.95
CA MET A 1 54.87 -59.44 47.78
C MET A 1 53.61 -60.22 47.53
N LEU A 2 53.76 -61.32 46.84
CA LEU A 2 53.16 -62.63 47.05
C LEU A 2 51.66 -62.76 46.77
N GLU A 3 51.45 -63.35 45.59
CA GLU A 3 50.51 -64.43 45.36
C GLU A 3 50.58 -65.51 46.49
N PRO A 4 49.78 -66.60 46.57
CA PRO A 4 49.14 -67.31 45.44
C PRO A 4 47.77 -67.98 45.77
N ALA A 5 47.07 -68.38 44.70
CA ALA A 5 46.75 -69.72 44.27
C ALA A 5 45.69 -70.50 45.09
N MET A 6 44.78 -71.17 44.57
CA MET A 6 44.69 -72.35 43.76
C MET A 6 43.36 -73.12 43.97
N LYS A 7 42.69 -73.50 42.87
CA LYS A 7 42.12 -74.82 42.54
C LYS A 7 40.89 -75.38 43.27
N ILE A 8 39.90 -75.92 42.66
CA ILE A 8 39.57 -77.12 41.87
C ILE A 8 38.07 -77.33 41.97
N SER A 9 37.28 -77.45 41.01
CA SER A 9 36.86 -78.43 39.99
C SER A 9 35.57 -79.21 40.32
N MET A 10 34.88 -79.55 39.29
CA MET A 10 33.79 -80.55 39.09
C MET A 10 32.38 -80.01 39.43
N GLY A 11 31.42 -79.88 38.56
CA GLY A 11 31.05 -80.67 37.36
C GLY A 11 29.68 -81.26 37.60
N VAL A 12 28.75 -80.98 36.76
CA VAL A 12 27.75 -81.95 36.21
C VAL A 12 26.65 -81.14 35.43
N ALA A 13 26.38 -81.70 34.29
CA ALA A 13 25.49 -81.23 33.25
C ALA A 13 23.98 -81.14 33.65
N CYS A 14 23.25 -80.35 33.00
CA CYS A 14 22.07 -80.65 32.15
C CYS A 14 21.10 -79.44 32.09
N GLY A 15 20.66 -79.25 30.90
CA GLY A 15 19.38 -78.47 30.68
C GLY A 15 19.51 -77.29 29.76
N LEU A 16 19.67 -77.52 28.45
CA LEU A 16 19.37 -76.48 27.46
C LEU A 16 17.88 -76.12 27.51
N LEU A 17 17.55 -74.89 27.93
CA LEU A 17 16.35 -74.19 27.53
C LEU A 17 16.78 -72.93 26.79
N VAL A 18 16.76 -73.00 25.45
CA VAL A 18 16.93 -71.82 24.60
C VAL A 18 15.67 -70.97 24.70
N TRP A 19 15.73 -69.94 25.47
CA TRP A 19 14.77 -68.81 25.33
C TRP A 19 15.27 -67.89 24.24
N THR A 20 14.70 -68.02 23.04
CA THR A 20 14.79 -66.96 22.02
C THR A 20 13.96 -65.77 22.48
N THR A 21 14.58 -64.84 23.11
CA THR A 21 14.00 -63.48 23.22
C THR A 21 14.06 -62.87 21.81
N ALA A 22 12.93 -62.90 21.10
CA ALA A 22 12.73 -62.01 19.99
C ALA A 22 12.80 -60.59 20.52
N ALA A 23 13.93 -59.90 20.32
CA ALA A 23 14.02 -58.48 20.44
C ALA A 23 13.10 -57.90 19.33
N SER A 24 11.87 -57.57 19.68
CA SER A 24 11.07 -56.67 18.89
C SER A 24 11.85 -55.36 18.83
N ALA A 25 12.47 -55.09 17.68
CA ALA A 25 12.92 -53.76 17.33
C ALA A 25 11.67 -52.87 17.41
N GLN A 26 11.49 -52.17 18.55
CA GLN A 26 10.61 -51.03 18.59
C GLN A 26 11.18 -50.06 17.59
N THR A 27 10.60 -50.01 16.38
CA THR A 27 10.70 -48.84 15.51
C THR A 27 10.31 -47.67 16.36
N ALA A 28 11.25 -46.76 16.58
CA ALA A 28 10.94 -45.46 17.20
C ALA A 28 9.70 -44.92 16.48
N PRO A 29 8.71 -44.40 17.21
CA PRO A 29 7.53 -43.80 16.57
C PRO A 29 8.05 -42.79 15.55
N ALA A 30 7.66 -42.93 14.29
CA ALA A 30 7.83 -41.88 13.31
C ALA A 30 7.37 -40.59 13.98
N ASN A 31 8.21 -39.54 13.95
CA ASN A 31 7.92 -38.28 14.60
C ASN A 31 6.44 -37.94 14.40
N ALA A 32 5.69 -37.93 15.48
CA ALA A 32 4.26 -37.59 15.41
C ALA A 32 4.17 -36.17 14.87
N ALA A 33 3.31 -35.97 13.87
CA ALA A 33 3.01 -34.65 13.32
C ALA A 33 2.67 -33.67 14.46
N GLY A 34 2.87 -32.39 14.25
CA GLY A 34 2.39 -31.36 15.14
C GLY A 34 0.85 -31.25 15.17
N ASP A 35 0.34 -30.28 15.86
CA ASP A 35 -1.11 -30.04 15.94
C ASP A 35 -1.68 -29.71 14.55
N ALA A 36 -2.99 -29.95 14.37
CA ALA A 36 -3.68 -29.47 13.16
C ALA A 36 -3.71 -27.93 13.15
N ILE A 37 -3.47 -27.34 11.99
CA ILE A 37 -3.60 -25.89 11.83
C ILE A 37 -5.08 -25.53 12.06
N ARG A 38 -5.30 -24.53 12.91
CA ARG A 38 -6.64 -23.97 13.17
C ARG A 38 -7.30 -23.40 11.92
N PRO A 39 -8.61 -23.17 11.93
CA PRO A 39 -9.25 -22.39 10.87
C PRO A 39 -8.61 -21.02 10.70
N LEU A 40 -8.34 -20.64 9.46
CA LEU A 40 -7.78 -19.35 9.07
C LEU A 40 -8.87 -18.42 8.56
N THR A 41 -8.66 -17.13 8.71
CA THR A 41 -9.60 -16.10 8.24
C THR A 41 -8.90 -15.14 7.30
N ILE A 42 -9.52 -14.89 6.15
CA ILE A 42 -9.15 -13.80 5.24
C ILE A 42 -10.14 -12.66 5.44
N ILE A 43 -9.65 -11.53 5.94
CA ILE A 43 -10.44 -10.30 6.02
C ILE A 43 -10.57 -9.71 4.61
N THR A 44 -11.79 -9.33 4.23
CA THR A 44 -12.09 -8.67 2.96
C THR A 44 -12.93 -7.42 3.20
N ARG A 45 -13.02 -6.56 2.19
CA ARG A 45 -14.13 -5.60 2.09
C ARG A 45 -15.40 -6.33 1.65
N PRO A 46 -16.60 -5.74 1.87
CA PRO A 46 -17.83 -6.31 1.36
C PRO A 46 -17.80 -6.44 -0.17
N GLN A 47 -18.35 -7.51 -0.71
CA GLN A 47 -18.39 -7.78 -2.15
C GLN A 47 -18.97 -6.61 -2.96
N ALA A 48 -20.01 -5.96 -2.44
CA ALA A 48 -20.62 -4.81 -3.10
C ALA A 48 -19.69 -3.57 -3.20
N ALA A 49 -18.65 -3.50 -2.35
CA ALA A 49 -17.69 -2.41 -2.35
C ALA A 49 -16.48 -2.68 -3.26
N THR A 50 -15.98 -3.92 -3.27
CA THR A 50 -14.80 -4.33 -4.06
C THR A 50 -15.01 -5.74 -4.63
N PRO A 51 -15.87 -5.91 -5.65
CA PRO A 51 -16.23 -7.22 -6.16
C PRO A 51 -15.03 -8.02 -6.67
N GLN A 52 -14.08 -7.39 -7.35
CA GLN A 52 -12.87 -8.06 -7.87
C GLN A 52 -11.98 -8.59 -6.73
N GLU A 53 -11.72 -7.77 -5.71
CA GLU A 53 -10.93 -8.19 -4.56
C GLU A 53 -11.63 -9.33 -3.78
N TYR A 54 -12.96 -9.24 -3.64
CA TYR A 54 -13.74 -10.25 -2.95
C TYR A 54 -13.71 -11.59 -3.69
N GLN A 55 -13.93 -11.59 -5.00
CA GLN A 55 -13.86 -12.78 -5.84
C GLN A 55 -12.43 -13.37 -5.85
N SER A 56 -11.41 -12.53 -5.89
CA SER A 56 -10.01 -12.98 -5.75
C SER A 56 -9.80 -13.71 -4.42
N ALA A 57 -10.37 -13.20 -3.31
CA ALA A 57 -10.27 -13.86 -2.01
C ALA A 57 -11.02 -15.20 -1.96
N GLU A 58 -12.15 -15.35 -2.66
CA GLU A 58 -12.86 -16.63 -2.79
C GLU A 58 -11.98 -17.65 -3.52
N MET A 59 -11.35 -17.27 -4.64
CA MET A 59 -10.43 -18.15 -5.38
C MET A 59 -9.25 -18.58 -4.52
N LEU A 60 -8.66 -17.67 -3.73
CA LEU A 60 -7.58 -17.98 -2.79
C LEU A 60 -8.04 -18.96 -1.70
N ALA A 61 -9.19 -18.75 -1.13
CA ALA A 61 -9.73 -19.62 -0.09
C ALA A 61 -9.97 -21.05 -0.61
N GLU A 62 -10.47 -21.20 -1.84
CA GLU A 62 -10.63 -22.52 -2.47
C GLU A 62 -9.27 -23.19 -2.74
N ALA A 63 -8.30 -22.46 -3.28
CA ALA A 63 -6.95 -23.02 -3.51
C ALA A 63 -6.30 -23.49 -2.20
N TRP A 64 -6.46 -22.79 -1.10
CA TRP A 64 -5.90 -23.18 0.19
C TRP A 64 -6.63 -24.36 0.83
N LYS A 65 -7.92 -24.57 0.54
CA LYS A 65 -8.65 -25.77 0.96
C LYS A 65 -8.04 -27.04 0.34
N GLU A 66 -7.56 -26.96 -0.90
CA GLU A 66 -6.87 -28.08 -1.57
C GLU A 66 -5.53 -28.45 -0.89
N LEU A 67 -4.99 -27.57 -0.05
CA LEU A 67 -3.81 -27.82 0.78
C LEU A 67 -4.17 -28.39 2.17
N GLY A 68 -5.46 -28.63 2.45
CA GLY A 68 -5.94 -29.15 3.73
C GLY A 68 -6.19 -28.07 4.78
N LEU A 69 -6.34 -26.81 4.38
CA LEU A 69 -6.67 -25.69 5.27
C LEU A 69 -8.19 -25.44 5.35
N GLN A 70 -8.65 -25.03 6.51
CA GLN A 70 -9.99 -24.48 6.67
C GLN A 70 -9.90 -22.97 6.59
N VAL A 71 -10.52 -22.36 5.58
CA VAL A 71 -10.45 -20.93 5.32
C VAL A 71 -11.84 -20.33 5.25
N THR A 72 -12.05 -19.20 5.93
CA THR A 72 -13.29 -18.43 5.89
C THR A 72 -13.00 -16.99 5.51
N LEU A 73 -13.89 -16.40 4.70
CA LEU A 73 -13.85 -14.97 4.41
C LEU A 73 -14.62 -14.21 5.47
N ARG A 74 -14.07 -13.07 5.89
CA ARG A 74 -14.72 -12.17 6.84
C ARG A 74 -14.83 -10.76 6.25
N PRO A 75 -15.95 -10.45 5.59
CA PRO A 75 -16.21 -9.11 5.08
C PRO A 75 -16.37 -8.12 6.24
N MET A 76 -15.71 -6.96 6.15
CA MET A 76 -15.91 -5.85 7.09
C MET A 76 -15.73 -4.49 6.38
N PRO A 77 -16.41 -3.43 6.88
CA PRO A 77 -16.22 -2.09 6.35
C PRO A 77 -14.75 -1.64 6.42
N THR A 78 -14.31 -0.83 5.46
CA THR A 78 -12.92 -0.36 5.36
C THR A 78 -12.39 0.27 6.65
N THR A 79 -13.23 1.05 7.35
CA THR A 79 -12.84 1.68 8.63
C THR A 79 -12.54 0.64 9.72
N GLN A 80 -13.35 -0.42 9.81
CA GLN A 80 -13.12 -1.51 10.75
C GLN A 80 -11.90 -2.35 10.35
N GLN A 81 -11.75 -2.65 9.06
CA GLN A 81 -10.58 -3.36 8.54
C GLN A 81 -9.30 -2.59 8.87
N THR A 82 -9.28 -1.28 8.61
CA THR A 82 -8.14 -0.42 8.94
C THR A 82 -7.83 -0.44 10.43
N GLN A 83 -8.86 -0.34 11.29
CA GLN A 83 -8.66 -0.40 12.74
C GLN A 83 -7.99 -1.71 13.16
N VAL A 84 -8.51 -2.85 12.71
CA VAL A 84 -7.99 -4.18 13.07
C VAL A 84 -6.58 -4.42 12.52
N VAL A 85 -6.37 -4.06 11.25
CA VAL A 85 -5.16 -4.45 10.51
C VAL A 85 -4.02 -3.46 10.72
N TRP A 86 -4.27 -2.15 10.62
CA TRP A 86 -3.24 -1.11 10.66
C TRP A 86 -2.97 -0.56 12.05
N TYR A 87 -3.98 -0.50 12.92
CA TYR A 87 -3.81 0.07 14.26
C TYR A 87 -3.66 -1.00 15.32
N ASP A 88 -4.54 -2.00 15.37
CA ASP A 88 -4.47 -3.06 16.39
C ASP A 88 -3.39 -4.11 16.10
N ARG A 89 -3.19 -4.46 14.83
CA ARG A 89 -2.11 -5.33 14.28
C ARG A 89 -1.98 -6.74 14.84
N LYS A 90 -2.73 -7.12 15.87
CA LYS A 90 -2.44 -8.31 16.68
C LYS A 90 -3.27 -9.53 16.32
N SER A 91 -4.55 -9.36 16.03
CA SER A 91 -5.53 -10.46 16.08
C SER A 91 -6.18 -10.76 14.74
N TRP A 92 -5.43 -10.84 13.65
CA TRP A 92 -5.91 -11.22 12.33
C TRP A 92 -4.92 -12.19 11.69
N ASP A 93 -5.34 -12.98 10.68
CA ASP A 93 -4.51 -13.98 10.01
C ASP A 93 -3.99 -13.48 8.67
N ALA A 94 -4.90 -13.22 7.75
CA ALA A 94 -4.62 -12.65 6.44
C ALA A 94 -5.69 -11.62 6.07
N THR A 95 -5.35 -10.67 5.21
CA THR A 95 -6.27 -9.65 4.73
C THR A 95 -6.02 -9.30 3.29
N MET A 96 -7.10 -9.18 2.52
CA MET A 96 -7.04 -8.51 1.22
C MET A 96 -6.74 -7.03 1.44
N TRP A 97 -5.80 -6.51 0.67
CA TRP A 97 -5.45 -5.09 0.71
C TRP A 97 -4.98 -4.60 -0.65
N SER A 98 -4.98 -3.28 -0.82
CA SER A 98 -4.49 -2.62 -2.02
C SER A 98 -3.54 -1.47 -1.69
N MET A 99 -2.46 -1.36 -2.43
CA MET A 99 -1.66 -0.14 -2.48
C MET A 99 -2.03 0.59 -3.76
N VAL A 100 -2.77 1.67 -3.63
CA VAL A 100 -3.22 2.47 -4.78
C VAL A 100 -2.10 3.32 -5.36
N GLY A 101 -2.11 3.52 -6.68
CA GLY A 101 -1.22 4.44 -7.35
C GLY A 101 -1.39 5.87 -6.87
N ARG A 102 -0.27 6.54 -6.59
CA ARG A 102 -0.18 7.96 -6.25
C ARG A 102 1.08 8.56 -6.86
N PRO A 103 1.10 9.85 -7.19
CA PRO A 103 2.28 10.46 -7.80
C PRO A 103 3.57 10.20 -7.02
N GLU A 104 3.55 10.33 -5.72
CA GLU A 104 4.72 10.15 -4.85
C GLU A 104 5.21 8.69 -4.75
N ARG A 105 4.44 7.72 -5.25
CA ARG A 105 4.81 6.31 -5.38
C ARG A 105 5.51 5.97 -6.69
N SER A 106 5.74 6.96 -7.54
CA SER A 106 6.63 6.82 -8.71
C SER A 106 8.09 6.57 -8.30
N ASP A 107 8.50 6.99 -7.11
CA ASP A 107 9.73 6.52 -6.48
C ASP A 107 9.44 5.25 -5.67
N PRO A 108 10.18 4.16 -5.88
CA PRO A 108 9.91 2.87 -5.25
C PRO A 108 10.15 2.84 -3.74
N ASP A 109 10.74 3.86 -3.16
CA ASP A 109 11.11 3.90 -1.73
C ASP A 109 9.92 3.66 -0.79
N GLU A 110 8.73 4.18 -1.12
CA GLU A 110 7.54 3.94 -0.30
C GLU A 110 7.19 2.46 -0.23
N PHE A 111 7.37 1.74 -1.32
CA PHE A 111 7.08 0.31 -1.39
C PHE A 111 8.22 -0.58 -0.90
N THR A 112 9.47 -0.13 -1.04
CA THR A 112 10.63 -0.93 -0.62
C THR A 112 11.13 -0.57 0.77
N PHE A 113 10.91 0.64 1.27
CA PHE A 113 11.34 1.03 2.61
C PHE A 113 10.20 0.99 3.62
N ASN A 114 9.11 1.71 3.35
CA ASN A 114 8.10 1.89 4.38
C ASN A 114 7.26 0.63 4.65
N LEU A 115 6.96 -0.19 3.61
CA LEU A 115 6.10 -1.36 3.76
C LEU A 115 6.76 -2.52 4.50
N PHE A 116 8.08 -2.67 4.41
CA PHE A 116 8.77 -3.88 4.83
C PHE A 116 9.96 -3.63 5.77
N ASN A 117 10.22 -2.38 6.18
CA ASN A 117 11.27 -2.12 7.16
C ASN A 117 10.76 -2.36 8.57
N SER A 118 11.43 -3.25 9.32
CA SER A 118 11.03 -3.68 10.67
C SER A 118 10.92 -2.54 11.68
N ALA A 119 11.61 -1.41 11.45
CA ALA A 119 11.46 -0.21 12.27
C ALA A 119 10.03 0.36 12.30
N TYR A 120 9.20 0.01 11.31
CA TYR A 120 7.79 0.43 11.19
C TYR A 120 6.78 -0.66 11.56
N ALA A 121 7.24 -1.80 12.11
CA ALA A 121 6.38 -2.89 12.51
C ALA A 121 5.48 -2.56 13.72
N ALA A 122 5.91 -1.67 14.60
CA ALA A 122 5.11 -1.23 15.76
C ALA A 122 4.10 -0.14 15.38
N SER A 123 4.47 0.76 14.47
CA SER A 123 3.64 1.87 13.97
C SER A 123 4.14 2.27 12.58
N GLY A 124 3.26 2.67 11.67
CA GLY A 124 3.62 2.99 10.28
C GLY A 124 3.17 1.93 9.27
N TYR A 125 3.88 1.75 8.18
CA TYR A 125 3.40 0.99 7.03
C TYR A 125 3.66 -0.52 7.09
N ASP A 126 4.63 -0.99 7.89
CA ASP A 126 4.81 -2.43 8.12
C ASP A 126 3.77 -2.96 9.13
N PHE A 127 2.53 -3.04 8.67
CA PHE A 127 1.42 -3.50 9.51
C PHE A 127 1.40 -5.02 9.69
N ILE A 128 2.15 -5.77 8.86
CA ILE A 128 2.23 -7.24 8.92
C ILE A 128 3.25 -7.75 9.94
N GLY A 129 4.25 -6.92 10.31
CA GLY A 129 5.33 -7.29 11.23
C GLY A 129 6.42 -8.13 10.58
N TYR A 130 6.72 -7.84 9.32
CA TYR A 130 7.88 -8.42 8.64
C TYR A 130 9.17 -8.01 9.34
N ASP A 131 10.04 -8.96 9.60
CA ASP A 131 11.32 -8.74 10.29
C ASP A 131 12.44 -9.52 9.62
N ASN A 132 13.19 -8.84 8.78
CA ASN A 132 14.37 -9.39 8.10
C ASN A 132 15.51 -8.37 8.08
N PRO A 133 16.57 -8.55 8.92
CA PRO A 133 17.69 -7.62 8.99
C PRO A 133 18.46 -7.44 7.67
N ALA A 134 18.48 -8.46 6.79
CA ALA A 134 19.09 -8.34 5.47
C ALA A 134 18.27 -7.41 4.57
N TYR A 135 16.95 -7.49 4.65
CA TYR A 135 16.06 -6.56 3.95
C TYR A 135 16.19 -5.14 4.48
N ASP A 136 16.17 -4.95 5.79
CA ASP A 136 16.32 -3.64 6.43
C ASP A 136 17.60 -2.92 5.96
N LYS A 137 18.69 -3.69 5.84
CA LYS A 137 19.95 -3.19 5.34
C LYS A 137 19.82 -2.70 3.88
N LEU A 138 19.26 -3.52 2.98
CA LEU A 138 19.05 -3.15 1.57
C LEU A 138 18.13 -1.92 1.44
N ALA A 139 17.05 -1.87 2.22
CA ALA A 139 16.10 -0.76 2.23
C ALA A 139 16.76 0.55 2.67
N LEU A 140 17.67 0.51 3.63
CA LEU A 140 18.43 1.67 4.08
C LEU A 140 19.51 2.07 3.05
N GLU A 141 20.22 1.12 2.47
CA GLU A 141 21.28 1.36 1.48
C GLU A 141 20.70 2.01 0.22
N GLN A 142 19.57 1.50 -0.33
CA GLN A 142 18.93 2.10 -1.51
C GLN A 142 18.49 3.54 -1.26
N ARG A 143 17.95 3.83 -0.06
CA ARG A 143 17.54 5.20 0.32
C ARG A 143 18.73 6.15 0.38
N GLY A 144 19.90 5.69 0.81
CA GLY A 144 21.12 6.46 0.90
C GLY A 144 21.87 6.62 -0.43
N GLU A 145 21.58 5.81 -1.44
CA GLU A 145 22.31 5.79 -2.71
C GLU A 145 21.78 6.85 -3.69
N LEU A 146 22.61 7.82 -4.03
CA LEU A 146 22.25 8.92 -4.95
C LEU A 146 22.58 8.61 -6.41
N ASP A 147 23.42 7.60 -6.69
CA ASP A 147 23.63 7.09 -8.04
C ASP A 147 22.44 6.22 -8.45
N ILE A 148 21.71 6.65 -9.46
CA ILE A 148 20.45 6.02 -9.87
C ILE A 148 20.62 4.57 -10.32
N THR A 149 21.75 4.23 -10.96
CA THR A 149 22.03 2.86 -11.43
C THR A 149 22.35 1.92 -10.28
N LYS A 150 23.16 2.38 -9.32
CA LYS A 150 23.44 1.59 -8.12
C LYS A 150 22.19 1.44 -7.27
N ARG A 151 21.38 2.49 -7.16
CA ARG A 151 20.11 2.46 -6.45
C ARG A 151 19.14 1.45 -7.08
N GLN A 152 19.06 1.40 -8.42
CA GLN A 152 18.26 0.41 -9.13
C GLN A 152 18.67 -1.02 -8.75
N ALA A 153 19.97 -1.32 -8.71
CA ALA A 153 20.45 -2.64 -8.33
C ALA A 153 20.05 -3.03 -6.89
N LEU A 154 20.11 -2.09 -5.94
CA LEU A 154 19.68 -2.32 -4.55
C LEU A 154 18.16 -2.54 -4.46
N ILE A 155 17.37 -1.80 -5.22
CA ILE A 155 15.92 -1.95 -5.29
C ILE A 155 15.53 -3.31 -5.88
N ARG A 156 16.22 -3.74 -6.93
CA ARG A 156 16.01 -5.09 -7.50
C ARG A 156 16.38 -6.19 -6.50
N ALA A 157 17.51 -6.04 -5.79
CA ALA A 157 17.87 -6.97 -4.72
C ALA A 157 16.83 -7.02 -3.59
N SER A 158 16.19 -5.89 -3.26
CA SER A 158 15.08 -5.85 -2.31
C SER A 158 13.85 -6.60 -2.82
N GLN A 159 13.51 -6.46 -4.11
CA GLN A 159 12.42 -7.23 -4.73
C GLN A 159 12.67 -8.74 -4.71
N GLU A 160 13.91 -9.16 -4.97
CA GLU A 160 14.32 -10.56 -4.87
C GLU A 160 14.07 -11.15 -3.48
N LEU A 161 14.47 -10.40 -2.44
CA LEU A 161 14.31 -10.87 -1.06
C LEU A 161 12.84 -10.94 -0.64
N ILE A 162 12.03 -9.95 -1.01
CA ILE A 162 10.57 -9.98 -0.81
C ILE A 162 9.93 -11.14 -1.57
N ASN A 163 10.38 -11.39 -2.78
CA ASN A 163 9.89 -12.51 -3.58
C ASN A 163 10.28 -13.87 -2.98
N HIS A 164 11.43 -13.97 -2.32
CA HIS A 164 11.81 -15.16 -1.57
C HIS A 164 10.97 -15.32 -0.29
N ASP A 165 10.83 -14.27 0.51
CA ASP A 165 10.21 -14.36 1.84
C ASP A 165 8.69 -14.35 1.81
N GLN A 166 8.10 -13.88 0.69
CA GLN A 166 6.65 -13.81 0.47
C GLN A 166 5.86 -13.19 1.64
N PRO A 167 6.22 -11.98 2.11
CA PRO A 167 5.46 -11.31 3.18
C PRO A 167 4.05 -10.92 2.73
N TYR A 168 3.86 -10.77 1.42
CA TYR A 168 2.58 -10.63 0.74
C TYR A 168 2.40 -11.70 -0.32
N GLY A 169 1.20 -12.23 -0.45
CA GLY A 169 0.75 -12.90 -1.66
C GLY A 169 0.33 -11.83 -2.67
N PHE A 170 1.25 -11.39 -3.52
CA PHE A 170 0.93 -10.45 -4.59
C PHE A 170 -0.05 -11.08 -5.58
N LEU A 171 -1.08 -10.36 -6.01
CA LEU A 171 -2.13 -10.89 -6.87
C LEU A 171 -2.09 -10.26 -8.26
N VAL A 172 -2.37 -8.97 -8.36
CA VAL A 172 -2.47 -8.26 -9.63
C VAL A 172 -1.98 -6.82 -9.56
N TYR A 173 -1.50 -6.31 -10.69
CA TYR A 173 -1.35 -4.88 -10.98
C TYR A 173 -2.58 -4.46 -11.80
N PRO A 174 -3.51 -3.67 -11.22
CA PRO A 174 -4.73 -3.29 -11.92
C PRO A 174 -4.45 -2.27 -13.02
N ASN A 175 -5.30 -2.24 -14.05
CA ASN A 175 -5.38 -1.13 -14.97
C ASN A 175 -6.47 -0.15 -14.52
N ASN A 176 -6.13 1.13 -14.47
CA ASN A 176 -7.10 2.20 -14.26
C ASN A 176 -7.91 2.40 -15.54
N LEU A 177 -9.22 2.31 -15.42
CA LEU A 177 -10.15 2.67 -16.49
C LEU A 177 -10.77 4.01 -16.16
N GLU A 178 -10.51 4.99 -16.99
CA GLU A 178 -10.97 6.36 -16.84
C GLU A 178 -11.69 6.79 -18.11
N ALA A 179 -12.60 7.75 -18.01
CA ALA A 179 -13.23 8.31 -19.19
C ALA A 179 -13.62 9.78 -18.98
N MET A 180 -13.72 10.52 -20.06
CA MET A 180 -14.15 11.92 -20.02
C MET A 180 -15.07 12.25 -21.18
N ASN A 181 -15.92 13.28 -20.98
CA ASN A 181 -16.79 13.78 -22.02
C ASN A 181 -16.07 14.83 -22.88
N VAL A 182 -15.63 14.42 -24.06
CA VAL A 182 -14.86 15.25 -25.00
C VAL A 182 -15.72 16.29 -25.74
N ALA A 183 -17.06 16.25 -25.60
CA ALA A 183 -17.91 17.32 -26.10
C ALA A 183 -17.90 18.53 -25.15
N LEU A 184 -17.55 18.32 -23.87
CA LEU A 184 -17.52 19.35 -22.83
C LEU A 184 -16.12 19.88 -22.55
N PHE A 185 -15.09 19.08 -22.82
CA PHE A 185 -13.69 19.43 -22.57
C PHE A 185 -12.81 19.14 -23.79
N ASP A 186 -11.80 19.97 -23.99
CA ASP A 186 -10.75 19.69 -24.96
C ASP A 186 -9.84 18.56 -24.44
N GLU A 187 -9.99 17.38 -25.02
CA GLU A 187 -9.24 16.17 -24.65
C GLU A 187 -7.72 16.37 -24.67
N LYS A 188 -7.20 17.22 -25.56
CA LYS A 188 -5.77 17.50 -25.69
C LYS A 188 -5.19 18.21 -24.46
N THR A 189 -6.05 18.75 -23.60
CA THR A 189 -5.65 19.43 -22.36
C THR A 189 -5.68 18.51 -21.15
N ALA A 190 -6.20 17.29 -21.28
CA ALA A 190 -6.01 16.24 -20.30
C ALA A 190 -4.57 15.74 -20.32
N VAL A 191 -3.96 15.58 -19.15
CA VAL A 191 -2.56 15.18 -19.02
C VAL A 191 -2.49 13.74 -18.55
N THR A 192 -1.91 12.87 -19.36
CA THR A 192 -1.60 11.50 -18.94
C THR A 192 -0.36 11.52 -18.05
N GLN A 193 -0.49 11.00 -16.85
CA GLN A 193 0.62 10.79 -15.92
C GLN A 193 0.96 9.30 -15.84
N ALA A 194 2.25 8.97 -15.91
CA ALA A 194 2.72 7.59 -15.83
C ALA A 194 2.19 6.88 -14.57
N GLY A 195 1.54 5.73 -14.75
CA GLY A 195 0.96 4.92 -13.69
C GLY A 195 -0.28 5.48 -13.01
N LEU A 196 -0.89 6.56 -13.53
CA LEU A 196 -2.07 7.21 -12.93
C LEU A 196 -3.14 7.59 -13.96
N GLY A 197 -2.85 7.52 -15.28
CA GLY A 197 -3.80 7.93 -16.32
C GLY A 197 -4.06 9.43 -16.35
N ILE A 198 -5.30 9.83 -16.68
CA ILE A 198 -5.72 11.24 -16.76
C ILE A 198 -6.33 11.77 -15.45
N ARG A 199 -6.56 10.93 -14.47
CA ARG A 199 -7.04 11.27 -13.13
C ARG A 199 -5.88 11.76 -12.26
N ASN A 200 -5.41 12.98 -12.50
CA ASN A 200 -4.25 13.52 -11.80
C ASN A 200 -4.32 15.05 -11.65
N PHE A 201 -3.49 15.58 -10.75
CA PHE A 201 -3.39 17.01 -10.46
C PHE A 201 -3.21 17.88 -11.71
N TRP A 202 -2.41 17.43 -12.69
CA TRP A 202 -2.09 18.21 -13.88
C TRP A 202 -3.31 18.34 -14.78
N THR A 203 -4.11 17.30 -14.93
CA THR A 203 -5.41 17.36 -15.61
C THR A 203 -6.36 18.34 -14.92
N TRP A 204 -6.45 18.29 -13.61
CA TRP A 204 -7.34 19.20 -12.87
C TRP A 204 -6.99 20.67 -13.05
N LEU A 205 -5.73 21.00 -13.33
CA LEU A 205 -5.30 22.36 -13.65
C LEU A 205 -5.57 22.75 -15.09
N SER A 206 -5.29 21.84 -16.05
CA SER A 206 -5.19 22.15 -17.46
C SER A 206 -6.46 21.86 -18.25
N LEU A 207 -7.35 20.98 -17.75
CA LEU A 207 -8.54 20.54 -18.48
C LEU A 207 -9.45 21.72 -18.82
N THR A 208 -9.53 22.01 -20.12
CA THR A 208 -10.14 23.22 -20.64
C THR A 208 -11.56 22.96 -21.15
N PRO A 209 -12.59 23.61 -20.59
CA PRO A 209 -13.96 23.54 -21.11
C PRO A 209 -14.07 24.07 -22.54
N THR A 210 -14.89 23.41 -23.38
CA THR A 210 -15.15 23.82 -24.76
C THR A 210 -16.37 24.73 -24.94
N GLY A 211 -17.20 24.87 -23.90
CA GLY A 211 -18.46 25.62 -23.92
C GLY A 211 -18.77 26.33 -22.60
N SER A 212 -20.06 26.54 -22.32
CA SER A 212 -20.52 27.21 -21.11
C SER A 212 -20.47 26.34 -19.85
N GLN A 213 -20.34 25.02 -19.99
CA GLN A 213 -20.12 24.12 -18.87
C GLN A 213 -18.64 24.19 -18.45
N HIS A 214 -18.39 24.64 -17.22
CA HIS A 214 -17.05 24.90 -16.72
C HIS A 214 -16.63 23.99 -15.56
N ASP A 215 -17.53 23.12 -15.09
CA ASP A 215 -17.28 22.29 -13.91
C ASP A 215 -16.79 20.91 -14.30
N ILE A 216 -15.75 20.41 -13.63
CA ILE A 216 -15.36 19.02 -13.65
C ILE A 216 -16.22 18.30 -12.61
N ILE A 217 -17.02 17.34 -13.04
CA ILE A 217 -17.90 16.55 -12.17
C ILE A 217 -17.51 15.09 -12.32
N LEU A 218 -16.87 14.55 -11.30
CA LEU A 218 -16.38 13.18 -11.33
C LEU A 218 -17.12 12.29 -10.33
N ASN A 219 -17.05 10.98 -10.56
CA ASN A 219 -17.55 9.97 -9.64
C ASN A 219 -16.53 9.63 -8.56
N SER A 220 -17.05 9.06 -7.46
CA SER A 220 -16.29 8.38 -6.43
C SER A 220 -17.14 7.30 -5.79
N THR A 221 -16.51 6.27 -5.25
CA THR A 221 -17.17 5.22 -4.44
C THR A 221 -17.33 5.62 -2.98
N ALA A 222 -16.59 6.63 -2.53
CA ALA A 222 -16.67 7.16 -1.16
C ALA A 222 -16.27 8.63 -1.11
N ALA A 223 -16.92 9.41 -0.22
CA ALA A 223 -16.42 10.73 0.17
C ALA A 223 -15.49 10.58 1.37
N SER A 224 -14.38 11.33 1.38
CA SER A 224 -13.54 11.43 2.57
C SER A 224 -14.29 12.15 3.69
N GLY A 225 -14.38 11.51 4.86
CA GLY A 225 -14.98 12.13 6.05
C GLY A 225 -14.09 13.17 6.74
N VAL A 226 -12.78 13.10 6.52
CA VAL A 226 -11.80 13.98 7.16
C VAL A 226 -10.94 14.66 6.10
N LEU A 227 -11.02 15.98 6.03
CA LEU A 227 -10.14 16.82 5.21
C LEU A 227 -9.13 17.52 6.12
N ASN A 228 -7.88 17.06 6.05
CA ASN A 228 -6.83 17.43 7.00
C ASN A 228 -5.46 17.35 6.30
N PRO A 229 -4.59 18.38 6.41
CA PRO A 229 -3.28 18.37 5.77
C PRO A 229 -2.30 17.36 6.37
N PHE A 230 -2.58 16.83 7.57
CA PHE A 230 -1.74 15.84 8.27
C PHE A 230 -2.31 14.41 8.22
N TYR A 231 -3.29 14.14 7.36
CA TYR A 231 -3.91 12.84 7.22
C TYR A 231 -3.88 12.36 5.77
N ILE A 232 -3.69 11.05 5.59
CA ILE A 232 -3.74 10.40 4.27
C ILE A 232 -5.10 9.69 4.13
N PRO A 233 -6.09 10.32 3.52
CA PRO A 233 -7.48 9.87 3.60
C PRO A 233 -7.87 8.79 2.56
N GLY A 234 -6.94 7.98 2.11
CA GLY A 234 -7.16 7.04 1.01
C GLY A 234 -7.01 7.70 -0.37
N ALA A 235 -7.40 6.99 -1.44
CA ALA A 235 -7.21 7.47 -2.81
C ALA A 235 -8.06 8.71 -3.10
N GLN A 236 -9.38 8.60 -2.94
CA GLN A 236 -10.34 9.66 -3.28
C GLN A 236 -10.12 10.92 -2.43
N GLY A 237 -9.84 10.76 -1.13
CA GLY A 237 -9.53 11.90 -0.28
C GLY A 237 -8.22 12.58 -0.63
N SER A 238 -7.23 11.87 -1.17
CA SER A 238 -5.98 12.50 -1.62
C SER A 238 -6.18 13.38 -2.85
N TRP A 239 -7.13 13.06 -3.75
CA TRP A 239 -7.49 13.96 -4.86
C TRP A 239 -8.04 15.30 -4.37
N VAL A 240 -8.79 15.28 -3.28
CA VAL A 240 -9.33 16.50 -2.66
C VAL A 240 -8.22 17.29 -1.95
N THR A 241 -7.41 16.61 -1.14
CA THR A 241 -6.38 17.28 -0.33
C THR A 241 -5.30 17.92 -1.19
N GLU A 242 -4.90 17.30 -2.30
CA GLU A 242 -3.89 17.85 -3.20
C GLU A 242 -4.37 19.12 -3.95
N LEU A 243 -5.68 19.34 -4.04
CA LEU A 243 -6.27 20.53 -4.65
C LEU A 243 -6.44 21.67 -3.65
N ILE A 244 -6.64 21.36 -2.35
CA ILE A 244 -6.81 22.36 -1.29
C ILE A 244 -5.47 22.87 -0.78
N TRP A 245 -4.48 21.97 -0.57
CA TRP A 245 -3.17 22.32 -0.01
C TRP A 245 -2.06 22.17 -1.02
N ASP A 246 -1.19 23.17 -1.07
CA ASP A 246 0.05 23.07 -1.84
C ASP A 246 1.05 22.12 -1.17
N ARG A 247 1.97 21.65 -2.00
CA ARG A 247 3.17 20.91 -1.61
C ARG A 247 4.41 21.63 -2.13
N LEU A 248 5.55 21.45 -1.48
CA LEU A 248 6.80 22.10 -1.89
C LEU A 248 7.24 21.67 -3.30
N MET A 249 7.09 20.39 -3.59
CA MET A 249 7.31 19.81 -4.91
C MET A 249 6.07 19.02 -5.35
N ARG A 250 6.02 18.66 -6.62
CA ARG A 250 5.05 17.71 -7.18
C ARG A 250 5.74 16.76 -8.13
N VAL A 251 5.23 15.54 -8.21
CA VAL A 251 5.67 14.60 -9.25
C VAL A 251 5.03 15.02 -10.57
N GLY A 252 5.87 15.24 -11.58
CA GLY A 252 5.43 15.61 -12.92
C GLY A 252 4.77 14.46 -13.67
N PRO A 253 4.19 14.73 -14.86
CA PRO A 253 3.63 13.69 -15.73
C PRO A 253 4.66 12.62 -16.12
N ASP A 254 5.94 12.99 -16.12
CA ASP A 254 7.09 12.12 -16.42
C ASP A 254 7.56 11.27 -15.22
N GLY A 255 6.85 11.35 -14.07
CA GLY A 255 7.22 10.64 -12.85
C GLY A 255 8.38 11.27 -12.06
N LEU A 256 8.93 12.41 -12.51
CA LEU A 256 10.05 13.08 -11.85
C LEU A 256 9.60 14.23 -10.94
N PRO A 257 10.29 14.48 -9.81
CA PRO A 257 9.94 15.58 -8.91
C PRO A 257 10.23 16.94 -9.57
N LYS A 258 9.27 17.85 -9.48
CA LYS A 258 9.35 19.22 -9.99
C LYS A 258 9.10 20.22 -8.88
N PRO A 259 9.85 21.33 -8.79
CA PRO A 259 9.55 22.43 -7.91
C PRO A 259 8.11 22.94 -8.12
N TRP A 260 7.39 23.22 -7.02
CA TRP A 260 6.00 23.66 -7.11
C TRP A 260 5.75 24.90 -6.22
N ALA A 261 5.37 24.75 -4.95
CA ALA A 261 5.34 25.86 -4.00
C ALA A 261 6.75 26.37 -3.70
N ALA A 262 7.74 25.49 -3.73
CA ALA A 262 9.13 25.89 -3.87
C ALA A 262 9.37 26.33 -5.33
N GLU A 263 9.94 27.51 -5.53
CA GLU A 263 10.39 28.00 -6.84
C GLU A 263 11.69 27.35 -7.24
N THR A 264 12.60 27.21 -6.27
CA THR A 264 13.91 26.52 -6.45
C THR A 264 14.11 25.48 -5.36
N VAL A 265 14.69 24.37 -5.74
CA VAL A 265 15.17 23.33 -4.82
C VAL A 265 16.54 22.88 -5.28
N THR A 266 17.53 22.92 -4.39
CA THR A 266 18.90 22.50 -4.67
C THR A 266 19.39 21.53 -3.60
N ARG A 267 20.39 20.73 -3.93
CA ARG A 267 21.03 19.78 -3.01
C ARG A 267 22.54 20.04 -2.98
N PRO A 268 23.00 21.04 -2.19
CA PRO A 268 24.43 21.39 -2.12
C PRO A 268 25.33 20.26 -1.62
N THR A 269 24.82 19.40 -0.74
CA THR A 269 25.49 18.20 -0.25
C THR A 269 24.52 17.00 -0.22
N PRO A 270 24.99 15.77 -0.07
CA PRO A 270 24.12 14.60 0.05
C PRO A 270 23.05 14.69 1.16
N THR A 271 23.31 15.48 2.21
CA THR A 271 22.44 15.62 3.39
C THR A 271 21.84 17.03 3.54
N THR A 272 21.99 17.91 2.55
CA THR A 272 21.46 19.27 2.63
C THR A 272 20.53 19.56 1.45
N VAL A 273 19.33 20.02 1.72
CA VAL A 273 18.40 20.53 0.73
C VAL A 273 18.10 21.99 1.04
N GLU A 274 18.28 22.86 0.04
CA GLU A 274 17.95 24.29 0.13
C GLU A 274 16.82 24.59 -0.82
N LEU A 275 15.87 25.39 -0.37
CA LEU A 275 14.73 25.81 -1.20
C LEU A 275 14.32 27.25 -0.94
N THR A 276 13.70 27.85 -1.97
CA THR A 276 13.11 29.16 -1.90
C THR A 276 11.63 29.07 -2.27
N LEU A 277 10.76 29.64 -1.47
CA LEU A 277 9.31 29.69 -1.75
C LEU A 277 9.02 30.64 -2.90
N ARG A 278 8.02 30.30 -3.69
CA ARG A 278 7.47 31.12 -4.77
C ARG A 278 6.93 32.44 -4.23
N ASP A 279 7.10 33.50 -5.00
CA ASP A 279 6.61 34.83 -4.66
C ASP A 279 5.08 34.91 -4.72
N GLY A 280 4.52 35.69 -3.81
CA GLY A 280 3.10 36.04 -3.81
C GLY A 280 2.13 34.90 -3.46
N MET A 281 2.61 33.81 -2.90
CA MET A 281 1.73 32.73 -2.42
C MET A 281 0.87 33.17 -1.25
N THR A 282 -0.41 32.87 -1.32
CA THR A 282 -1.39 33.15 -0.25
C THR A 282 -2.22 31.91 0.07
N PHE A 283 -2.64 31.81 1.32
CA PHE A 283 -3.76 30.95 1.68
C PHE A 283 -5.07 31.49 1.11
N HIS A 284 -6.12 30.68 1.09
CA HIS A 284 -7.42 31.01 0.52
C HIS A 284 -8.12 32.22 1.21
N ASP A 285 -7.69 32.60 2.39
CA ASP A 285 -8.17 33.80 3.11
C ASP A 285 -7.35 35.08 2.82
N GLY A 286 -6.39 34.98 1.89
CA GLY A 286 -5.51 36.07 1.47
C GLY A 286 -4.29 36.31 2.37
N SER A 287 -4.12 35.56 3.47
CA SER A 287 -2.90 35.64 4.28
C SER A 287 -1.71 34.99 3.56
N PRO A 288 -0.48 35.52 3.70
CA PRO A 288 0.68 34.99 3.01
C PRO A 288 1.05 33.60 3.51
N VAL A 289 1.53 32.76 2.60
CA VAL A 289 2.24 31.52 2.94
C VAL A 289 3.68 31.86 3.28
N THR A 290 4.16 31.41 4.43
CA THR A 290 5.46 31.78 4.98
C THR A 290 6.38 30.58 5.16
N VAL A 291 7.69 30.85 5.36
CA VAL A 291 8.66 29.81 5.75
C VAL A 291 8.26 29.15 7.06
N ASP A 292 7.65 29.88 7.99
CA ASP A 292 7.19 29.30 9.27
C ASP A 292 6.06 28.28 9.09
N ASP A 293 5.18 28.46 8.10
CA ASP A 293 4.15 27.46 7.77
C ASP A 293 4.78 26.18 7.22
N VAL A 294 5.82 26.33 6.40
CA VAL A 294 6.56 25.18 5.84
C VAL A 294 7.32 24.43 6.93
N ILE A 295 8.07 25.14 7.79
CA ILE A 295 8.78 24.54 8.92
C ILE A 295 7.80 23.78 9.81
N PHE A 296 6.70 24.44 10.19
CA PHE A 296 5.64 23.82 10.99
C PHE A 296 5.11 22.54 10.34
N SER A 297 4.85 22.56 9.03
CA SER A 297 4.29 21.43 8.29
C SER A 297 5.23 20.23 8.26
N LEU A 298 6.54 20.46 8.14
CA LEU A 298 7.56 19.42 8.08
C LEU A 298 7.95 18.90 9.47
N GLU A 299 7.88 19.72 10.51
CA GLU A 299 8.24 19.32 11.88
C GLU A 299 7.10 18.59 12.61
N THR A 300 5.85 19.01 12.38
CA THR A 300 4.65 18.52 13.08
C THR A 300 4.52 17.00 13.05
N PRO A 301 4.72 16.29 11.93
CA PRO A 301 4.62 14.82 11.92
C PRO A 301 5.66 14.11 12.80
N GLY A 302 6.76 14.79 13.14
CA GLY A 302 7.79 14.29 14.05
C GLY A 302 7.44 14.45 15.54
N VAL A 303 6.37 15.18 15.89
CA VAL A 303 5.99 15.46 17.26
C VAL A 303 5.26 14.26 17.88
N GLY A 304 5.94 13.46 18.68
CA GLY A 304 5.36 12.29 19.34
C GLY A 304 4.72 11.32 18.33
N ASP A 305 3.49 10.88 18.62
CA ASP A 305 2.67 10.05 17.71
C ASP A 305 1.42 10.82 17.22
N LYS A 306 1.58 12.14 16.96
CA LYS A 306 0.46 12.99 16.57
C LYS A 306 0.05 12.84 15.09
N ALA A 307 0.97 12.41 14.23
CA ALA A 307 0.69 12.10 12.83
C ALA A 307 1.46 10.83 12.38
N PRO A 308 1.08 9.64 12.89
CA PRO A 308 1.83 8.40 12.68
C PRO A 308 1.96 8.02 11.21
N MET A 309 1.00 8.35 10.35
CA MET A 309 1.06 8.07 8.91
C MET A 309 2.08 8.94 8.16
N TYR A 310 2.34 10.17 8.64
CA TYR A 310 3.34 11.06 8.03
C TYR A 310 4.71 11.00 8.72
N LYS A 311 4.80 10.49 9.95
CA LYS A 311 6.03 10.42 10.74
C LYS A 311 7.22 9.76 10.01
N PRO A 312 7.04 8.64 9.27
CA PRO A 312 8.13 8.01 8.53
C PRO A 312 8.79 8.92 7.49
N PHE A 313 8.01 9.80 6.86
CA PHE A 313 8.48 10.68 5.78
C PHE A 313 9.33 11.86 6.27
N VAL A 314 9.23 12.22 7.54
CA VAL A 314 10.04 13.28 8.17
C VAL A 314 11.13 12.73 9.09
N ALA A 315 11.17 11.43 9.33
CA ALA A 315 12.07 10.80 10.30
C ALA A 315 13.56 11.05 10.02
N ASN A 316 13.93 11.27 8.76
CA ASN A 316 15.30 11.56 8.34
C ASN A 316 15.69 13.04 8.48
N ILE A 317 14.77 13.94 8.78
CA ILE A 317 15.09 15.36 9.00
C ILE A 317 15.83 15.50 10.33
N ALA A 318 16.99 16.13 10.30
CA ALA A 318 17.79 16.45 11.48
C ALA A 318 17.49 17.87 11.97
N ASN A 319 17.37 18.83 11.02
CA ASN A 319 17.13 20.24 11.33
C ASN A 319 16.47 20.92 10.13
N ILE A 320 15.65 21.92 10.42
CA ILE A 320 15.11 22.87 9.42
C ILE A 320 15.35 24.27 9.95
N GLU A 321 15.94 25.12 9.12
CA GLU A 321 16.20 26.51 9.50
C GLU A 321 15.82 27.48 8.39
N ALA A 322 15.21 28.60 8.75
CA ALA A 322 15.00 29.70 7.84
C ALA A 322 16.36 30.37 7.52
N THR A 323 16.69 30.48 6.25
CA THR A 323 17.91 31.16 5.78
C THR A 323 17.62 32.54 5.19
N GLY A 324 16.34 32.90 5.09
CA GLY A 324 15.84 34.17 4.61
C GLY A 324 14.32 34.25 4.72
N PRO A 325 13.71 35.38 4.33
CA PRO A 325 12.26 35.56 4.43
C PRO A 325 11.43 34.54 3.64
N LYS A 326 12.02 33.94 2.59
CA LYS A 326 11.38 32.95 1.71
C LYS A 326 12.24 31.69 1.53
N SER A 327 13.38 31.61 2.18
CA SER A 327 14.34 30.54 1.98
C SER A 327 14.54 29.73 3.25
N LEU A 328 14.70 28.44 3.10
CA LEU A 328 15.00 27.54 4.20
C LEU A 328 16.00 26.47 3.76
N ARG A 329 16.68 25.93 4.75
CA ARG A 329 17.61 24.80 4.63
C ARG A 329 17.10 23.63 5.46
N ILE A 330 17.06 22.45 4.85
CA ILE A 330 16.74 21.18 5.50
C ILE A 330 18.02 20.37 5.58
N THR A 331 18.43 19.99 6.79
CA THR A 331 19.55 19.08 7.02
C THR A 331 19.01 17.69 7.33
N LEU A 332 19.46 16.69 6.60
CA LEU A 332 19.09 15.29 6.79
C LEU A 332 20.11 14.58 7.69
N LYS A 333 19.66 13.61 8.47
CA LYS A 333 20.53 12.74 9.31
C LYS A 333 21.47 11.88 8.47
N ARG A 334 21.03 11.51 7.26
CA ARG A 334 21.78 10.70 6.27
C ARG A 334 21.31 11.04 4.86
N PRO A 335 22.09 10.73 3.81
CA PRO A 335 21.64 10.88 2.44
C PRO A 335 20.30 10.16 2.21
N ASP A 336 19.43 10.76 1.39
CA ASP A 336 18.10 10.22 1.09
C ASP A 336 17.74 10.58 -0.35
N ALA A 337 17.82 9.59 -1.23
CA ALA A 337 17.58 9.76 -2.66
C ALA A 337 16.10 10.05 -2.96
N ALA A 338 15.19 9.50 -2.16
CA ALA A 338 13.75 9.63 -2.35
C ALA A 338 13.17 10.92 -1.74
N PHE A 339 13.92 11.66 -0.91
CA PHE A 339 13.40 12.76 -0.10
C PHE A 339 12.56 13.80 -0.86
N LEU A 340 12.99 14.14 -2.10
CA LEU A 340 12.25 15.12 -2.91
C LEU A 340 10.86 14.60 -3.34
N VAL A 341 10.73 13.31 -3.57
CA VAL A 341 9.47 12.67 -3.96
C VAL A 341 8.66 12.30 -2.71
N THR A 342 9.24 11.51 -1.82
CA THR A 342 8.48 10.90 -0.71
C THR A 342 8.15 11.88 0.43
N THR A 343 8.91 12.98 0.55
CA THR A 343 8.68 14.01 1.58
C THR A 343 8.15 15.29 0.97
N LEU A 344 8.92 15.96 0.10
CA LEU A 344 8.58 17.30 -0.37
C LEU A 344 7.43 17.31 -1.38
N SER A 345 7.19 16.20 -2.10
CA SER A 345 6.04 16.07 -3.00
C SER A 345 4.81 15.45 -2.32
N LYS A 346 4.94 15.01 -1.06
CA LYS A 346 3.85 14.34 -0.33
C LYS A 346 3.24 15.22 0.76
N LEU A 347 4.06 15.90 1.54
CA LEU A 347 3.57 16.67 2.67
C LEU A 347 2.93 17.98 2.20
N ASN A 348 1.73 18.24 2.74
CA ASN A 348 0.98 19.45 2.46
C ASN A 348 1.50 20.63 3.31
N ILE A 349 1.44 21.85 2.78
CA ILE A 349 1.74 23.07 3.53
C ILE A 349 0.49 23.45 4.31
N ALA A 350 0.52 23.23 5.61
CA ALA A 350 -0.55 23.54 6.53
C ALA A 350 -0.43 24.97 7.07
N PRO A 351 -1.52 25.75 7.16
CA PRO A 351 -1.49 27.08 7.79
C PRO A 351 -1.21 26.93 9.30
N LYS A 352 -0.02 27.34 9.74
CA LYS A 352 0.42 27.24 11.15
C LYS A 352 -0.58 27.91 12.09
N LYS A 353 -1.11 29.07 11.71
CA LYS A 353 -2.10 29.85 12.50
C LYS A 353 -3.36 29.04 12.86
N VAL A 354 -3.71 28.02 12.05
CA VAL A 354 -4.86 27.15 12.27
C VAL A 354 -4.45 25.89 13.02
N TRP A 355 -3.40 25.23 12.56
CA TRP A 355 -3.05 23.89 13.03
C TRP A 355 -2.16 23.84 14.27
N ASP A 356 -1.38 24.88 14.57
CA ASP A 356 -0.59 24.95 15.81
C ASP A 356 -1.50 25.01 17.06
N PRO A 357 -2.56 25.85 17.14
CA PRO A 357 -3.52 25.77 18.25
C PRO A 357 -4.16 24.39 18.42
N ILE A 358 -4.50 23.71 17.33
CA ILE A 358 -5.06 22.36 17.37
C ILE A 358 -4.03 21.38 17.95
N LEU A 359 -2.78 21.39 17.44
CA LEU A 359 -1.70 20.58 17.95
C LEU A 359 -1.47 20.80 19.45
N GLN A 360 -1.39 22.05 19.91
CA GLN A 360 -1.21 22.37 21.33
C GLN A 360 -2.39 21.86 22.18
N SER A 361 -3.62 21.89 21.66
CA SER A 361 -4.80 21.41 22.39
C SER A 361 -4.81 19.90 22.66
N ILE A 362 -4.11 19.13 21.82
CA ILE A 362 -4.03 17.66 21.92
C ILE A 362 -2.65 17.15 22.34
N LYS A 363 -1.68 18.04 22.60
CA LYS A 363 -0.27 17.69 22.85
C LYS A 363 -0.09 16.63 23.91
N ASP A 364 -0.78 16.79 25.03
CA ASP A 364 -0.70 15.92 26.21
C ASP A 364 -1.86 14.92 26.32
N LYS A 365 -2.63 14.75 25.22
CA LYS A 365 -3.77 13.83 25.14
C LYS A 365 -3.43 12.64 24.26
N PRO A 366 -4.18 11.52 24.34
CA PRO A 366 -4.01 10.39 23.42
C PRO A 366 -4.44 10.69 21.98
N ASP A 367 -5.20 11.79 21.77
CA ASP A 367 -5.66 12.19 20.45
C ASP A 367 -4.50 12.48 19.49
N ASN A 368 -4.71 12.23 18.18
CA ASN A 368 -3.76 12.57 17.14
C ASN A 368 -4.35 13.60 16.16
N LEU A 369 -3.48 14.21 15.35
CA LEU A 369 -3.89 15.20 14.35
C LEU A 369 -4.70 14.58 13.21
N GLU A 370 -4.49 13.30 12.91
CA GLU A 370 -5.15 12.62 11.79
C GLU A 370 -6.67 12.55 11.94
N THR A 371 -7.18 12.64 13.17
CA THR A 371 -8.61 12.65 13.47
C THR A 371 -9.19 14.05 13.62
N GLN A 372 -8.34 15.08 13.61
CA GLN A 372 -8.80 16.48 13.71
C GLN A 372 -9.22 16.99 12.33
N GLN A 373 -10.16 17.92 12.31
CA GLN A 373 -10.61 18.55 11.06
C GLN A 373 -11.05 19.99 11.30
N GLU A 374 -10.90 20.78 10.24
CA GLU A 374 -11.49 22.12 10.19
C GLU A 374 -12.91 22.02 9.63
N ALA A 375 -13.81 22.85 10.17
CA ALA A 375 -15.16 22.99 9.61
C ALA A 375 -15.10 23.54 8.16
N LYS A 376 -14.06 24.31 7.84
CA LYS A 376 -13.82 24.94 6.54
C LYS A 376 -12.32 24.86 6.24
N PRO A 377 -11.86 23.79 5.54
CA PRO A 377 -10.44 23.61 5.26
C PRO A 377 -9.80 24.84 4.61
N LEU A 378 -8.75 25.35 5.24
CA LEU A 378 -7.96 26.48 4.74
C LEU A 378 -6.66 25.95 4.13
N GLY A 379 -6.51 26.15 2.84
CA GLY A 379 -5.31 25.76 2.10
C GLY A 379 -4.76 26.91 1.26
N SER A 380 -3.74 26.62 0.46
CA SER A 380 -3.10 27.54 -0.50
C SER A 380 -3.18 27.02 -1.95
N GLY A 381 -3.85 25.90 -2.16
CA GLY A 381 -3.90 25.20 -3.44
C GLY A 381 -4.76 25.84 -4.53
N PRO A 382 -4.84 25.18 -5.69
CA PRO A 382 -5.55 25.72 -6.87
C PRO A 382 -7.06 25.77 -6.71
N TYR A 383 -7.63 25.04 -5.75
CA TYR A 383 -9.07 25.03 -5.49
C TYR A 383 -9.35 25.31 -4.02
N ARG A 384 -10.44 26.04 -3.78
CA ARG A 384 -10.96 26.40 -2.45
C ARG A 384 -12.08 25.45 -2.05
N PHE A 385 -12.14 25.08 -0.80
CA PHE A 385 -13.24 24.28 -0.26
C PHE A 385 -14.53 25.09 -0.21
N VAL A 386 -15.61 24.53 -0.75
CA VAL A 386 -16.96 25.11 -0.71
C VAL A 386 -17.84 24.36 0.27
N SER A 387 -18.00 23.05 0.06
CA SER A 387 -18.86 22.20 0.90
C SER A 387 -18.50 20.72 0.79
N ALA A 388 -18.82 19.99 1.84
CA ALA A 388 -18.82 18.54 1.84
C ALA A 388 -20.12 18.04 2.46
N ARG A 389 -20.84 17.18 1.73
CA ARG A 389 -21.98 16.42 2.21
C ARG A 389 -21.56 14.96 2.20
N LEU A 390 -21.38 14.42 3.41
CA LEU A 390 -20.95 13.02 3.59
C LEU A 390 -21.89 12.10 2.81
N SER A 391 -21.34 11.14 2.10
CA SER A 391 -22.06 10.18 1.25
C SER A 391 -22.77 10.77 0.02
N GLU A 392 -22.59 12.07 -0.28
CA GLU A 392 -23.17 12.71 -1.47
C GLU A 392 -22.11 13.31 -2.38
N GLU A 393 -21.50 14.43 -1.96
CA GLU A 393 -20.51 15.14 -2.78
C GLU A 393 -19.57 16.01 -1.97
N ILE A 394 -18.41 16.29 -2.56
CA ILE A 394 -17.47 17.34 -2.15
C ILE A 394 -17.39 18.36 -3.30
N VAL A 395 -17.52 19.64 -2.97
CA VAL A 395 -17.46 20.74 -3.93
C VAL A 395 -16.27 21.62 -3.62
N LEU A 396 -15.41 21.81 -4.59
CA LEU A 396 -14.33 22.79 -4.59
C LEU A 396 -14.58 23.81 -5.70
N GLU A 397 -14.14 25.06 -5.53
CA GLU A 397 -14.15 26.10 -6.56
C GLU A 397 -12.72 26.55 -6.92
N ALA A 398 -12.50 26.91 -8.16
CA ALA A 398 -11.21 27.40 -8.62
C ALA A 398 -10.76 28.62 -7.81
N ASN A 399 -9.51 28.60 -7.35
CA ASN A 399 -8.91 29.76 -6.69
C ASN A 399 -8.49 30.81 -7.73
N PRO A 400 -9.18 31.96 -7.85
CA PRO A 400 -8.89 32.96 -8.86
C PRO A 400 -7.53 33.65 -8.66
N ASP A 401 -7.00 33.59 -7.44
CA ASP A 401 -5.74 34.21 -7.06
C ASP A 401 -4.54 33.24 -7.15
N TYR A 402 -4.80 31.98 -7.54
CA TYR A 402 -3.74 30.99 -7.67
C TYR A 402 -2.82 31.31 -8.85
N TRP A 403 -1.51 31.21 -8.64
CA TRP A 403 -0.51 31.54 -9.66
C TRP A 403 -0.59 30.66 -10.93
N ALA A 404 -0.99 29.38 -10.79
CA ALA A 404 -1.26 28.45 -11.88
C ALA A 404 -2.77 28.18 -11.98
N LYS A 405 -3.53 29.18 -12.41
CA LYS A 405 -4.99 29.16 -12.39
C LYS A 405 -5.60 27.96 -13.09
N PRO A 406 -6.48 27.18 -12.40
CA PRO A 406 -7.26 26.15 -13.05
C PRO A 406 -8.09 26.70 -14.21
N LYS A 407 -8.34 25.88 -15.23
CA LYS A 407 -9.17 26.24 -16.39
C LYS A 407 -10.66 25.97 -16.14
N ALA A 408 -10.98 24.96 -15.32
CA ALA A 408 -12.33 24.65 -14.90
C ALA A 408 -12.78 25.54 -13.74
N GLY A 409 -14.11 25.75 -13.60
CA GLY A 409 -14.69 26.61 -12.55
C GLY A 409 -14.77 25.90 -11.21
N ARG A 410 -15.42 24.73 -11.18
CA ARG A 410 -15.52 23.90 -9.99
C ARG A 410 -15.00 22.50 -10.26
N TRP A 411 -14.56 21.87 -9.20
CA TRP A 411 -14.22 20.45 -9.15
C TRP A 411 -15.17 19.79 -8.14
N ILE A 412 -16.02 18.88 -8.62
CA ILE A 412 -17.09 18.26 -7.85
C ILE A 412 -16.93 16.76 -7.87
N MET A 413 -16.69 16.17 -6.71
CA MET A 413 -16.60 14.72 -6.55
C MET A 413 -17.94 14.19 -6.02
N ARG A 414 -18.66 13.39 -6.80
CA ARG A 414 -19.94 12.78 -6.44
C ARG A 414 -19.80 11.34 -6.02
N VAL A 415 -20.39 11.00 -4.89
CA VAL A 415 -20.48 9.63 -4.43
C VAL A 415 -21.59 8.92 -5.21
N MET A 416 -21.22 7.87 -5.91
CA MET A 416 -22.15 7.07 -6.70
C MET A 416 -22.43 5.76 -5.97
N PRO A 417 -23.72 5.34 -5.83
CA PRO A 417 -24.09 4.21 -5.02
C PRO A 417 -23.67 2.85 -5.61
N ASN A 418 -23.53 2.77 -6.94
CA ASN A 418 -23.15 1.56 -7.66
C ASN A 418 -22.73 1.88 -9.10
N ILE A 419 -22.27 0.85 -9.80
CA ILE A 419 -21.75 0.96 -11.19
C ILE A 419 -22.86 1.38 -12.16
N GLU A 420 -24.07 0.85 -12.04
CA GLU A 420 -25.19 1.18 -12.93
C GLU A 420 -25.56 2.66 -12.83
N ALA A 421 -25.59 3.20 -11.61
CA ALA A 421 -25.83 4.63 -11.37
C ALA A 421 -24.70 5.48 -11.99
N THR A 422 -23.45 5.05 -11.83
CA THR A 422 -22.28 5.74 -12.40
C THR A 422 -22.35 5.78 -13.92
N MET A 423 -22.61 4.64 -14.57
CA MET A 423 -22.73 4.55 -16.03
C MET A 423 -23.92 5.37 -16.56
N GLY A 424 -25.05 5.32 -15.85
CA GLY A 424 -26.23 6.13 -16.17
C GLY A 424 -25.95 7.63 -16.07
N ALA A 425 -25.27 8.06 -14.98
CA ALA A 425 -24.90 9.46 -14.77
C ALA A 425 -23.91 9.97 -15.82
N LEU A 426 -22.91 9.16 -16.19
CA LEU A 426 -21.95 9.50 -17.26
C LEU A 426 -22.68 9.66 -18.61
N LYS A 427 -23.57 8.74 -18.95
CA LYS A 427 -24.35 8.80 -20.19
C LYS A 427 -25.27 10.02 -20.25
N ARG A 428 -25.87 10.45 -19.13
CA ARG A 428 -26.74 11.63 -19.04
C ARG A 428 -25.97 12.96 -18.88
N GLY A 429 -24.64 12.90 -18.67
CA GLY A 429 -23.81 14.08 -18.40
C GLY A 429 -23.97 14.65 -16.99
N GLU A 430 -24.52 13.89 -16.05
CA GLU A 430 -24.60 14.24 -14.62
C GLU A 430 -23.22 14.19 -13.95
N ILE A 431 -22.36 13.29 -14.42
CA ILE A 431 -20.91 13.34 -14.28
C ILE A 431 -20.30 13.45 -15.69
N ASN A 432 -19.16 14.09 -15.81
CA ASN A 432 -18.48 14.31 -17.09
C ASN A 432 -17.03 13.80 -17.10
N PHE A 433 -16.60 13.25 -15.97
CA PHE A 433 -15.32 12.60 -15.81
C PHE A 433 -15.51 11.33 -14.96
N LEU A 434 -15.13 10.18 -15.52
CA LEU A 434 -15.10 8.90 -14.83
C LEU A 434 -13.71 8.70 -14.24
N ALA A 435 -13.58 8.86 -12.94
CA ALA A 435 -12.30 8.82 -12.22
C ALA A 435 -12.06 7.53 -11.44
N ASP A 436 -13.14 6.84 -11.07
CA ASP A 436 -13.10 5.63 -10.23
C ASP A 436 -14.08 4.60 -10.80
N TYR A 437 -13.55 3.63 -11.55
CA TYR A 437 -14.35 2.58 -12.17
C TYR A 437 -13.89 1.20 -11.69
N THR A 438 -14.78 0.49 -11.03
CA THR A 438 -14.56 -0.84 -10.47
C THR A 438 -15.52 -1.89 -11.03
N GLY A 439 -16.22 -1.54 -12.13
CA GLY A 439 -17.19 -2.41 -12.80
C GLY A 439 -16.57 -3.31 -13.86
N ASP A 440 -17.44 -4.07 -14.53
CA ASP A 440 -17.05 -4.86 -15.70
C ASP A 440 -16.51 -3.94 -16.81
N PRO A 441 -15.26 -4.11 -17.24
CA PRO A 441 -14.64 -3.31 -18.30
C PRO A 441 -15.42 -3.32 -19.61
N GLN A 442 -16.09 -4.42 -19.94
CA GLN A 442 -16.86 -4.53 -21.16
C GLN A 442 -18.06 -3.57 -21.17
N LEU A 443 -18.71 -3.35 -20.01
CA LEU A 443 -19.80 -2.37 -19.90
C LEU A 443 -19.33 -0.95 -20.24
N LEU A 444 -18.13 -0.56 -19.79
CA LEU A 444 -17.57 0.74 -20.11
C LEU A 444 -17.22 0.84 -21.60
N LYS A 445 -16.59 -0.19 -22.16
CA LYS A 445 -16.26 -0.26 -23.61
C LYS A 445 -17.53 -0.14 -24.49
N ASP A 446 -18.61 -0.81 -24.10
CA ASP A 446 -19.89 -0.74 -24.83
C ASP A 446 -20.56 0.64 -24.68
N LEU A 447 -20.46 1.27 -23.51
CA LEU A 447 -20.92 2.65 -23.34
C LEU A 447 -20.17 3.61 -24.24
N VAL A 448 -18.85 3.57 -24.23
CA VAL A 448 -17.99 4.42 -25.08
C VAL A 448 -18.30 4.21 -26.55
N LYS A 449 -18.44 2.96 -27.01
CA LYS A 449 -18.82 2.62 -28.39
C LYS A 449 -20.18 3.20 -28.79
N SER A 450 -21.14 3.24 -27.85
CA SER A 450 -22.50 3.76 -28.10
C SER A 450 -22.65 5.27 -27.87
N THR A 451 -21.64 5.93 -27.31
CA THR A 451 -21.67 7.35 -26.90
C THR A 451 -20.39 8.05 -27.37
N PRO A 452 -20.34 8.53 -28.64
CA PRO A 452 -19.10 9.08 -29.22
C PRO A 452 -18.50 10.29 -28.52
N SER A 453 -19.25 10.94 -27.63
CA SER A 453 -18.74 12.04 -26.80
C SER A 453 -17.98 11.58 -25.55
N ILE A 454 -17.97 10.29 -25.26
CA ILE A 454 -17.22 9.73 -24.13
C ILE A 454 -15.99 9.02 -24.67
N HIS A 455 -14.80 9.47 -24.26
CA HIS A 455 -13.55 8.80 -24.58
C HIS A 455 -12.99 8.12 -23.33
N MET A 456 -12.52 6.90 -23.49
CA MET A 456 -11.92 6.09 -22.44
C MET A 456 -10.40 6.14 -22.53
N VAL A 457 -9.77 6.19 -21.36
CA VAL A 457 -8.33 6.03 -21.19
C VAL A 457 -8.09 4.81 -20.30
N GLU A 458 -7.19 3.95 -20.71
CA GLU A 458 -6.70 2.81 -19.95
C GLU A 458 -5.23 3.08 -19.61
N ALA A 459 -4.87 2.97 -18.34
CA ALA A 459 -3.52 3.20 -17.87
C ALA A 459 -3.13 2.17 -16.80
N PRO A 460 -1.96 1.51 -16.93
CA PRO A 460 -1.45 0.64 -15.87
C PRO A 460 -1.27 1.42 -14.57
N ASP A 461 -1.68 0.85 -13.44
CA ASP A 461 -1.48 1.46 -12.11
C ASP A 461 -0.08 1.13 -11.58
N ILE A 462 0.53 2.06 -10.86
CA ILE A 462 1.76 1.81 -10.09
C ILE A 462 1.50 1.10 -8.76
N GLY A 463 0.25 0.98 -8.37
CA GLY A 463 -0.17 0.21 -7.22
C GLY A 463 -0.32 -1.29 -7.51
N PHE A 464 -0.75 -2.03 -6.50
CA PHE A 464 -0.96 -3.47 -6.60
C PHE A 464 -1.98 -3.97 -5.58
N ILE A 465 -2.62 -5.09 -5.90
CA ILE A 465 -3.54 -5.81 -5.02
C ILE A 465 -2.82 -7.03 -4.45
N PHE A 466 -3.02 -7.29 -3.18
CA PHE A 466 -2.31 -8.36 -2.48
C PHE A 466 -3.09 -8.92 -1.30
N LEU A 467 -2.70 -10.12 -0.90
CA LEU A 467 -3.07 -10.72 0.36
C LEU A 467 -1.93 -10.51 1.36
N ALA A 468 -2.15 -9.72 2.40
CA ALA A 468 -1.18 -9.52 3.47
C ALA A 468 -1.27 -10.64 4.51
N TYR A 469 -0.13 -11.12 4.98
CA TYR A 469 -0.02 -12.14 6.03
C TYR A 469 0.39 -11.49 7.35
N ASN A 470 -0.28 -11.82 8.46
CA ASN A 470 0.17 -11.36 9.77
C ASN A 470 1.32 -12.23 10.27
N GLU A 471 2.56 -11.80 10.06
CA GLU A 471 3.75 -12.57 10.41
C GLU A 471 4.00 -12.71 11.92
N ARG A 472 3.23 -11.99 12.75
CA ARG A 472 3.26 -12.13 14.20
C ARG A 472 2.55 -13.39 14.70
N ARG A 473 1.88 -14.11 13.81
CA ARG A 473 1.02 -15.25 14.16
C ARG A 473 1.36 -16.49 13.35
N PRO A 474 1.45 -17.67 13.99
CA PRO A 474 1.46 -18.93 13.27
C PRO A 474 0.15 -19.12 12.45
N PRO A 475 0.19 -19.76 11.29
CA PRO A 475 1.37 -20.28 10.62
C PRO A 475 2.12 -19.27 9.74
N PHE A 476 1.67 -18.01 9.65
CA PHE A 476 2.23 -17.01 8.73
C PHE A 476 3.60 -16.46 9.15
N ASN A 477 4.06 -16.72 10.36
CA ASN A 477 5.44 -16.44 10.77
C ASN A 477 6.48 -17.39 10.13
N ASP A 478 6.04 -18.48 9.50
CA ASP A 478 6.91 -19.41 8.77
C ASP A 478 7.01 -19.03 7.29
N VAL A 479 8.23 -18.76 6.82
CA VAL A 479 8.51 -18.41 5.42
C VAL A 479 8.06 -19.51 4.46
N ALA A 480 8.34 -20.78 4.77
CA ALA A 480 7.94 -21.91 3.91
C ALA A 480 6.41 -22.00 3.78
N PHE A 481 5.69 -21.71 4.86
CA PHE A 481 4.23 -21.67 4.81
C PHE A 481 3.76 -20.55 3.86
N ARG A 482 4.30 -19.32 3.97
CA ARG A 482 3.95 -18.20 3.10
C ARG A 482 4.30 -18.48 1.63
N GLN A 483 5.48 -19.08 1.38
CA GLN A 483 5.88 -19.50 0.03
C GLN A 483 4.88 -20.50 -0.58
N ALA A 484 4.42 -21.47 0.19
CA ALA A 484 3.42 -22.42 -0.26
C ALA A 484 2.07 -21.76 -0.55
N MET A 485 1.62 -20.84 0.34
CA MET A 485 0.39 -20.09 0.13
C MET A 485 0.46 -19.25 -1.14
N SER A 486 1.60 -18.62 -1.41
CA SER A 486 1.82 -17.79 -2.60
C SER A 486 1.98 -18.62 -3.88
N ALA A 487 2.59 -19.82 -3.82
CA ALA A 487 2.68 -20.73 -4.95
C ALA A 487 1.31 -21.25 -5.41
N ALA A 488 0.38 -21.41 -4.47
CA ALA A 488 -0.99 -21.83 -4.77
C ALA A 488 -1.87 -20.74 -5.42
N ILE A 489 -1.41 -19.48 -5.50
CA ILE A 489 -2.19 -18.39 -6.09
C ILE A 489 -2.20 -18.52 -7.62
N ASP A 490 -3.35 -18.80 -8.20
CA ASP A 490 -3.55 -18.74 -9.65
C ASP A 490 -3.79 -17.29 -10.09
N ARG A 491 -2.70 -16.57 -10.36
CA ARG A 491 -2.74 -15.16 -10.75
C ARG A 491 -3.38 -14.94 -12.11
N GLU A 492 -3.10 -15.83 -13.06
CA GLU A 492 -3.70 -15.76 -14.40
C GLU A 492 -5.22 -16.00 -14.34
N GLY A 493 -5.65 -17.00 -13.56
CA GLY A 493 -7.07 -17.23 -13.30
C GLY A 493 -7.73 -16.04 -12.58
N ILE A 494 -7.07 -15.42 -11.60
CA ILE A 494 -7.56 -14.22 -10.93
C ILE A 494 -7.70 -13.06 -11.93
N VAL A 495 -6.72 -12.82 -12.79
CA VAL A 495 -6.80 -11.79 -13.84
C VAL A 495 -7.97 -12.05 -14.77
N ALA A 496 -8.14 -13.30 -15.24
CA ALA A 496 -9.20 -13.65 -16.17
C ALA A 496 -10.59 -13.56 -15.53
N ASP A 497 -10.79 -14.20 -14.38
CA ASP A 497 -12.10 -14.45 -13.81
C ASP A 497 -12.58 -13.31 -12.89
N ALA A 498 -11.68 -12.78 -12.03
CA ALA A 498 -12.06 -11.73 -11.09
C ALA A 498 -11.85 -10.31 -11.68
N TRP A 499 -10.87 -10.13 -12.57
CA TRP A 499 -10.52 -8.82 -13.11
C TRP A 499 -10.90 -8.62 -14.58
N GLY A 500 -11.53 -9.62 -15.23
CA GLY A 500 -12.01 -9.52 -16.61
C GLY A 500 -10.89 -9.15 -17.61
N GLY A 501 -9.65 -9.56 -17.34
CA GLY A 501 -8.47 -9.24 -18.15
C GLY A 501 -7.96 -7.79 -18.00
N GLN A 502 -8.45 -7.03 -17.01
CA GLN A 502 -8.05 -5.63 -16.77
C GLN A 502 -7.02 -5.48 -15.66
N ALA A 503 -6.07 -6.39 -15.63
CA ALA A 503 -4.94 -6.39 -14.72
C ALA A 503 -3.81 -7.24 -15.30
N GLU A 504 -2.62 -7.12 -14.75
CA GLU A 504 -1.50 -8.03 -14.99
C GLU A 504 -1.19 -8.82 -13.72
N PRO A 505 -0.70 -10.08 -13.82
CA PRO A 505 -0.25 -10.85 -12.66
C PRO A 505 0.82 -10.11 -11.88
N ALA A 506 0.70 -10.05 -10.54
CA ALA A 506 1.68 -9.37 -9.69
C ALA A 506 2.53 -10.37 -8.88
N ASN A 507 3.84 -10.13 -8.87
CA ASN A 507 4.82 -10.91 -8.10
C ASN A 507 5.79 -10.04 -7.28
N SER A 508 5.59 -8.71 -7.29
CA SER A 508 6.48 -7.75 -6.63
C SER A 508 5.67 -6.54 -6.13
N ALA A 509 6.25 -5.80 -5.22
CA ALA A 509 5.73 -4.50 -4.78
C ALA A 509 5.97 -3.38 -5.80
N ILE A 510 6.73 -3.62 -6.86
CA ILE A 510 7.03 -2.63 -7.90
C ILE A 510 6.34 -3.05 -9.20
N SER A 511 5.36 -2.26 -9.62
CA SER A 511 4.59 -2.49 -10.83
C SER A 511 5.43 -2.34 -12.11
N PRO A 512 5.13 -3.10 -13.19
CA PRO A 512 5.69 -2.88 -14.54
C PRO A 512 5.44 -1.46 -15.09
N ALA A 513 4.44 -0.74 -14.56
CA ALA A 513 4.24 0.68 -14.86
C ALA A 513 5.44 1.56 -14.47
N LEU A 514 6.38 1.04 -13.68
CA LEU A 514 7.66 1.65 -13.33
C LEU A 514 8.84 0.84 -13.92
N PRO A 515 9.00 0.76 -15.25
CA PRO A 515 9.87 -0.22 -15.90
C PRO A 515 11.34 -0.09 -15.53
N PHE A 516 11.82 1.12 -15.18
CA PHE A 516 13.19 1.30 -14.71
C PHE A 516 13.44 0.57 -13.37
N TRP A 517 12.47 0.55 -12.47
CA TRP A 517 12.61 -0.02 -11.14
C TRP A 517 12.18 -1.48 -11.05
N HIS A 518 11.21 -1.88 -11.87
CA HIS A 518 10.66 -3.22 -11.89
C HIS A 518 11.71 -4.27 -12.28
N ASP A 519 11.68 -5.43 -11.64
CA ASP A 519 12.51 -6.58 -12.00
C ASP A 519 11.68 -7.63 -12.76
N GLU A 520 11.72 -7.57 -14.08
CA GLU A 520 11.04 -8.52 -14.97
C GLU A 520 11.45 -10.01 -14.74
N GLY A 521 12.60 -10.25 -14.10
CA GLY A 521 13.10 -11.59 -13.81
C GLY A 521 12.27 -12.31 -12.75
N ILE A 522 11.60 -11.57 -11.86
CA ILE A 522 10.82 -12.14 -10.75
C ILE A 522 9.59 -12.86 -11.27
N GLU A 523 8.87 -12.30 -12.22
CA GLU A 523 7.63 -12.88 -12.77
C GLU A 523 7.85 -14.26 -13.38
N LYS A 524 9.03 -14.50 -13.91
CA LYS A 524 9.42 -15.80 -14.50
C LYS A 524 9.80 -16.86 -13.47
N ARG A 525 10.03 -16.47 -12.22
CA ARG A 525 10.55 -17.35 -11.16
C ARG A 525 9.49 -17.85 -10.19
N VAL A 526 8.36 -17.19 -10.10
CA VAL A 526 7.23 -17.59 -9.24
C VAL A 526 6.05 -17.97 -10.12
N PRO A 527 5.97 -19.26 -10.53
CA PRO A 527 4.78 -19.74 -11.21
C PRO A 527 3.59 -19.61 -10.25
N GLY A 528 2.49 -19.04 -10.74
CA GLY A 528 1.22 -19.06 -10.03
C GLY A 528 0.44 -20.35 -10.32
N GLY A 529 -0.52 -20.68 -9.44
CA GLY A 529 -1.40 -21.82 -9.62
C GLY A 529 -0.72 -23.19 -9.48
N ASP A 530 0.46 -23.26 -8.87
CA ASP A 530 1.22 -24.50 -8.67
C ASP A 530 0.85 -25.15 -7.33
N LEU A 531 -0.30 -25.80 -7.28
CA LEU A 531 -0.75 -26.54 -6.09
C LEU A 531 0.18 -27.70 -5.72
N GLU A 532 0.77 -28.38 -6.67
CA GLU A 532 1.70 -29.47 -6.40
C GLU A 532 3.04 -28.94 -5.87
N GLY A 533 3.53 -27.83 -6.40
CA GLY A 533 4.67 -27.12 -5.83
C GLY A 533 4.39 -26.62 -4.41
N ALA A 534 3.22 -26.07 -4.14
CA ALA A 534 2.81 -25.67 -2.80
C ALA A 534 2.79 -26.84 -1.81
N LYS A 535 2.21 -27.98 -2.20
CA LYS A 535 2.24 -29.22 -1.40
C LYS A 535 3.67 -29.72 -1.15
N LYS A 536 4.52 -29.61 -2.16
CA LYS A 536 5.94 -29.99 -2.03
C LYS A 536 6.67 -29.08 -1.04
N ILE A 537 6.50 -27.77 -1.12
CA ILE A 537 7.10 -26.80 -0.19
C ILE A 537 6.68 -27.13 1.25
N LEU A 538 5.38 -27.31 1.49
CA LEU A 538 4.85 -27.68 2.80
C LEU A 538 5.46 -28.99 3.32
N LYS A 539 5.50 -30.02 2.48
CA LYS A 539 6.07 -31.32 2.83
C LYS A 539 7.57 -31.23 3.17
N ASP A 540 8.34 -30.49 2.37
CA ASP A 540 9.78 -30.32 2.59
C ASP A 540 10.06 -29.55 3.88
N ALA A 541 9.16 -28.65 4.29
CA ALA A 541 9.19 -27.94 5.57
C ALA A 541 8.63 -28.76 6.75
N GLY A 542 8.18 -29.99 6.52
CA GLY A 542 7.71 -30.91 7.55
C GLY A 542 6.22 -30.82 7.88
N TYR A 543 5.43 -30.04 7.13
CA TYR A 543 3.97 -30.05 7.21
C TYR A 543 3.42 -31.35 6.60
N VAL A 544 2.33 -31.87 7.16
CA VAL A 544 1.69 -33.11 6.68
C VAL A 544 0.17 -32.96 6.68
N VAL A 545 -0.48 -33.62 5.73
CA VAL A 545 -1.95 -33.69 5.70
C VAL A 545 -2.39 -35.00 6.36
N ILE A 546 -3.22 -34.92 7.40
CA ILE A 546 -3.81 -36.06 8.12
C ILE A 546 -5.32 -35.86 8.14
N ASP A 547 -6.08 -36.85 7.69
CA ASP A 547 -7.54 -36.81 7.63
C ASP A 547 -8.09 -35.53 6.94
N GLY A 548 -7.41 -35.11 5.86
CA GLY A 548 -7.76 -33.94 5.07
C GLY A 548 -7.43 -32.59 5.72
N LYS A 549 -6.70 -32.57 6.84
CA LYS A 549 -6.26 -31.36 7.52
C LYS A 549 -4.74 -31.22 7.47
N LEU A 550 -4.28 -30.01 7.23
CA LEU A 550 -2.87 -29.67 7.30
C LEU A 550 -2.42 -29.55 8.76
N HIS A 551 -1.32 -30.22 9.09
CA HIS A 551 -0.70 -30.22 10.41
C HIS A 551 0.66 -29.55 10.37
N TYR A 552 1.04 -28.89 11.45
CA TYR A 552 2.38 -28.34 11.65
C TYR A 552 3.46 -29.45 11.62
N PRO A 553 4.72 -29.06 11.42
CA PRO A 553 5.85 -29.96 11.60
C PRO A 553 5.86 -30.63 12.98
N ALA A 554 6.51 -31.79 13.07
CA ALA A 554 6.59 -32.60 14.28
C ALA A 554 7.02 -31.77 15.51
N GLY A 555 6.27 -31.90 16.59
CA GLY A 555 6.53 -31.21 17.86
C GLY A 555 6.03 -29.75 17.94
N VAL A 556 5.52 -29.17 16.85
CA VAL A 556 4.93 -27.84 16.86
C VAL A 556 3.48 -27.90 17.34
N LYS A 557 3.11 -27.04 18.27
CA LYS A 557 1.75 -26.94 18.83
C LYS A 557 1.06 -25.69 18.34
N GLU A 558 -0.24 -25.82 18.09
CA GLU A 558 -1.08 -24.66 17.83
C GLU A 558 -1.29 -23.87 19.15
N THR A 559 -0.80 -22.64 19.18
CA THR A 559 -0.89 -21.79 20.37
C THR A 559 -1.74 -20.55 20.15
N THR A 560 -2.27 -20.39 18.94
CA THR A 560 -2.92 -19.19 18.48
C THR A 560 -4.43 -19.41 18.37
N ALA A 561 -5.22 -18.55 19.02
CA ALA A 561 -6.67 -18.57 18.89
C ALA A 561 -7.11 -18.14 17.45
N PRO A 562 -8.18 -18.73 16.90
CA PRO A 562 -8.79 -18.24 15.66
C PRO A 562 -9.18 -16.77 15.77
N PHE A 563 -9.09 -16.05 14.67
CA PHE A 563 -9.64 -14.70 14.60
C PHE A 563 -11.18 -14.77 14.58
N GLN A 564 -11.84 -14.07 15.54
CA GLN A 564 -13.28 -14.06 15.72
C GLN A 564 -13.95 -12.80 15.22
#